data_64a3eed8056a1edc6bf5ac8ce34733d6
#
_entry.id   64a3eed8056a1edc6bf5ac8ce34733d6
#
_cell.length_a   1.000
_cell.length_b   1.000
_cell.length_c   1.000
_cell.angle_alpha   90.00
_cell.angle_beta   90.00
_cell.angle_gamma   90.00
#
_symmetry.space_group_name_H-M   'P 1'
#
loop_
_entity.id
_entity.type
_entity.pdbx_description
1 polymer ?
#
loop_
_entity_poly.entity_id
_entity_poly.type
_entity_poly.pdbx_seq_one_letter_code
_entity_poly.pdbx_strand_id
1 'polypeptide(L)'
;MSINLSAITAFLDKTLSVDSIPDASRALNGLQLENEGAVSKIAVAVDGSEKTIHAALDLGADLLILHHGIFWQDMQPVTGISYRKLKAAMDGNLAI
;
A
#
# COMPACT_ATOMS: atom_id res chain seq x y z
N MET A 1 -11.59 5.84 -16.54
CA MET A 1 -10.24 6.42 -16.71
C MET A 1 -9.32 5.90 -15.64
N SER A 2 -8.11 5.52 -15.98
CA SER A 2 -7.11 5.09 -15.02
C SER A 2 -5.84 5.95 -15.15
N ILE A 3 -5.07 5.97 -14.07
CA ILE A 3 -3.77 6.62 -14.01
C ILE A 3 -2.73 5.56 -13.71
N ASN A 4 -1.55 5.70 -14.27
CA ASN A 4 -0.46 4.75 -14.02
C ASN A 4 -0.02 4.83 -12.56
N LEU A 5 0.12 3.68 -11.91
CA LEU A 5 0.54 3.61 -10.51
C LEU A 5 1.88 4.33 -10.27
N SER A 6 2.85 4.16 -11.16
CA SER A 6 4.17 4.80 -11.00
C SER A 6 4.07 6.33 -11.02
N ALA A 7 3.15 6.90 -11.78
CA ALA A 7 2.92 8.34 -11.80
C ALA A 7 2.32 8.82 -10.47
N ILE A 8 1.38 8.06 -9.92
CA ILE A 8 0.76 8.39 -8.62
C ILE A 8 1.80 8.30 -7.50
N THR A 9 2.58 7.23 -7.46
CA THR A 9 3.58 7.06 -6.39
C THR A 9 4.67 8.12 -6.47
N ALA A 10 5.13 8.48 -7.65
CA ALA A 10 6.09 9.58 -7.82
C ALA A 10 5.52 10.92 -7.32
N PHE A 11 4.27 11.20 -7.62
CA PHE A 11 3.58 12.40 -7.13
C PHE A 11 3.48 12.41 -5.61
N LEU A 12 3.07 11.28 -5.01
CA LEU A 12 2.92 11.17 -3.56
C LEU A 12 4.27 11.27 -2.84
N ASP A 13 5.29 10.60 -3.34
CA ASP A 13 6.63 10.62 -2.73
C ASP A 13 7.18 12.05 -2.70
N LYS A 14 6.97 12.81 -3.76
CA LYS A 14 7.40 14.21 -3.84
C LYS A 14 6.55 15.11 -2.94
N THR A 15 5.23 14.98 -3.02
CA THR A 15 4.28 15.83 -2.27
C THR A 15 4.42 15.63 -0.78
N LEU A 16 4.59 14.38 -0.34
CA LEU A 16 4.74 14.02 1.07
C LEU A 16 6.19 14.09 1.56
N SER A 17 7.13 14.37 0.67
CA SER A 17 8.57 14.45 1.00
C SER A 17 9.06 13.20 1.74
N VAL A 18 8.71 12.03 1.23
CA VAL A 18 8.94 10.73 1.88
C VAL A 18 10.40 10.54 2.29
N ASP A 19 11.34 10.93 1.44
CA ASP A 19 12.77 10.76 1.69
C ASP A 19 13.38 11.83 2.60
N SER A 20 12.68 12.96 2.79
CA SER A 20 13.21 14.14 3.49
C SER A 20 12.71 14.27 4.92
N ILE A 21 11.50 13.78 5.20
CA ILE A 21 10.88 13.90 6.52
C ILE A 21 11.37 12.75 7.40
N PRO A 22 11.94 13.03 8.58
CA PRO A 22 12.35 11.98 9.50
C PRO A 22 11.17 11.12 9.95
N ASP A 23 11.40 9.82 10.10
CA ASP A 23 10.40 8.87 10.56
C ASP A 23 11.08 7.86 11.49
N ALA A 24 10.29 6.94 12.05
CA ALA A 24 10.83 5.85 12.87
C ALA A 24 11.88 5.08 12.07
N SER A 25 12.98 4.71 12.72
CA SER A 25 14.14 4.12 12.04
C SER A 25 13.82 2.81 11.30
N ARG A 26 12.74 2.13 11.69
CA ARG A 26 12.32 0.84 11.08
C ARG A 26 11.15 1.01 10.12
N ALA A 27 10.63 2.22 9.97
CA ALA A 27 9.54 2.48 9.03
C ALA A 27 10.05 2.36 7.60
N LEU A 28 9.30 1.65 6.76
CA LEU A 28 9.54 1.57 5.33
C LEU A 28 8.44 2.37 4.64
N ASN A 29 8.81 3.52 4.09
CA ASN A 29 7.87 4.43 3.46
C ASN A 29 7.88 4.26 1.94
N GLY A 30 6.82 4.74 1.29
CA GLY A 30 6.66 4.62 -0.14
C GLY A 30 5.80 3.43 -0.54
N LEU A 31 5.87 3.04 -1.79
CA LEU A 31 5.08 1.93 -2.31
C LEU A 31 5.50 0.63 -1.63
N GLN A 32 4.52 -0.03 -0.99
CA GLN A 32 4.77 -1.26 -0.24
C GLN A 32 4.51 -2.50 -1.11
N LEU A 33 3.47 -2.46 -1.92
CA LEU A 33 3.06 -3.55 -2.80
C LEU A 33 2.53 -2.94 -4.10
N GLU A 34 3.12 -3.33 -5.23
CA GLU A 34 2.64 -2.88 -6.53
C GLU A 34 1.46 -3.73 -7.02
N ASN A 35 0.76 -3.23 -8.02
CA ASN A 35 -0.24 -4.00 -8.75
C ASN A 35 0.13 -4.05 -10.24
N GLU A 36 -0.81 -4.36 -11.12
CA GLU A 36 -0.55 -4.43 -12.56
C GLU A 36 -0.32 -3.07 -13.22
N GLY A 37 -0.46 -1.97 -12.48
CA GLY A 37 -0.03 -0.66 -12.92
C GLY A 37 -1.12 0.37 -13.20
N ALA A 38 -2.41 -0.03 -13.22
CA ALA A 38 -3.52 0.89 -13.49
C ALA A 38 -4.29 1.18 -12.20
N VAL A 39 -4.62 2.46 -11.96
CA VAL A 39 -5.36 2.91 -10.78
C VAL A 39 -6.51 3.81 -11.22
N SER A 40 -7.72 3.40 -10.89
CA SER A 40 -8.94 4.19 -11.13
C SER A 40 -9.60 4.64 -9.82
N LYS A 41 -9.45 3.86 -8.77
CA LYS A 41 -10.06 4.14 -7.46
C LYS A 41 -9.04 4.00 -6.36
N ILE A 42 -8.97 5.01 -5.50
CA ILE A 42 -8.05 5.06 -4.36
C ILE A 42 -8.87 5.00 -3.06
N ALA A 43 -8.44 4.13 -2.15
CA ALA A 43 -8.93 4.11 -0.77
C ALA A 43 -7.84 4.60 0.15
N VAL A 44 -8.22 5.15 1.29
CA VAL A 44 -7.29 5.64 2.31
C VAL A 44 -7.67 5.06 3.67
N ALA A 45 -6.67 4.77 4.48
CA ALA A 45 -6.86 4.28 5.84
C ALA A 45 -5.64 4.59 6.70
N VAL A 46 -5.75 4.37 7.99
CA VAL A 46 -4.63 4.56 8.91
C VAL A 46 -3.72 3.33 8.92
N ASP A 47 -4.30 2.16 9.14
CA ASP A 47 -3.55 0.91 9.27
C ASP A 47 -3.95 -0.10 8.19
N GLY A 48 -2.97 -0.88 7.73
CA GLY A 48 -3.17 -1.93 6.75
C GLY A 48 -3.48 -3.28 7.38
N SER A 49 -4.53 -3.35 8.19
CA SER A 49 -5.01 -4.61 8.74
C SER A 49 -5.66 -5.48 7.66
N GLU A 50 -5.82 -6.75 7.95
CA GLU A 50 -6.53 -7.69 7.07
C GLU A 50 -7.93 -7.18 6.77
N LYS A 51 -8.64 -6.70 7.79
CA LYS A 51 -9.98 -6.13 7.65
C LYS A 51 -10.00 -4.91 6.73
N THR A 52 -9.03 -4.01 6.87
CA THR A 52 -8.91 -2.81 6.04
C THR A 52 -8.66 -3.17 4.57
N ILE A 53 -7.79 -4.15 4.32
CA ILE A 53 -7.49 -4.62 2.97
C ILE A 53 -8.74 -5.19 2.32
N HIS A 54 -9.49 -6.05 3.03
CA HIS A 54 -10.74 -6.59 2.52
C HIS A 54 -11.79 -5.49 2.26
N ALA A 55 -11.88 -4.48 3.13
CA ALA A 55 -12.79 -3.36 2.92
C ALA A 55 -12.43 -2.57 1.65
N ALA A 56 -11.14 -2.32 1.42
CA ALA A 56 -10.68 -1.65 0.21
C ALA A 56 -11.02 -2.47 -1.05
N LEU A 57 -10.83 -3.78 -0.99
CA LEU A 57 -11.18 -4.68 -2.09
C LEU A 57 -12.69 -4.68 -2.36
N ASP A 58 -13.51 -4.70 -1.32
CA ASP A 58 -14.97 -4.65 -1.45
C ASP A 58 -15.45 -3.35 -2.10
N LEU A 59 -14.72 -2.25 -1.89
CA LEU A 59 -15.00 -0.97 -2.53
C LEU A 59 -14.49 -0.90 -3.98
N GLY A 60 -13.77 -1.89 -4.43
CA GLY A 60 -13.17 -1.92 -5.77
C GLY A 60 -11.95 -1.00 -5.90
N ALA A 61 -11.24 -0.74 -4.81
CA ALA A 61 -10.04 0.09 -4.85
C ALA A 61 -8.90 -0.61 -5.60
N ASP A 62 -8.10 0.18 -6.29
CA ASP A 62 -6.89 -0.28 -6.99
C ASP A 62 -5.63 0.12 -6.24
N LEU A 63 -5.71 1.13 -5.39
CA LEU A 63 -4.62 1.60 -4.54
C LEU A 63 -5.17 1.91 -3.15
N LEU A 64 -4.51 1.39 -2.13
CA LEU A 64 -4.78 1.69 -0.73
C LEU A 64 -3.63 2.52 -0.17
N ILE A 65 -3.90 3.76 0.22
CA ILE A 65 -2.91 4.64 0.84
C ILE A 65 -3.07 4.54 2.34
N LEU A 66 -1.97 4.23 3.03
CA LEU A 66 -1.95 4.04 4.47
C LEU A 66 -1.09 5.10 5.15
N HIS A 67 -1.51 5.55 6.32
CA HIS A 67 -0.70 6.38 7.20
C HIS A 67 0.47 5.56 7.78
N HIS A 68 0.18 4.34 8.26
CA HIS A 68 1.20 3.40 8.71
C HIS A 68 1.40 2.31 7.64
N GLY A 69 2.63 2.18 7.12
CA GLY A 69 2.95 1.15 6.14
C GLY A 69 2.81 -0.26 6.69
N ILE A 70 2.70 -1.23 5.80
CA ILE A 70 2.56 -2.64 6.17
C ILE A 70 3.90 -3.34 6.40
N PHE A 71 4.99 -2.75 5.94
CA PHE A 71 6.33 -3.30 6.12
C PHE A 71 7.18 -2.39 7.00
N TRP A 72 7.99 -3.03 7.82
CA TRP A 72 9.03 -2.40 8.61
C TRP A 72 10.37 -3.01 8.19
N GLN A 73 11.48 -2.36 8.44
CA GLN A 73 12.77 -2.76 7.89
C GLN A 73 13.27 -4.15 8.29
N ASP A 74 12.67 -4.76 9.31
CA ASP A 74 13.01 -6.12 9.69
C ASP A 74 12.43 -7.12 8.69
N MET A 75 13.23 -8.09 8.32
CA MET A 75 12.75 -9.19 7.50
C MET A 75 11.85 -10.10 8.34
N GLN A 76 10.66 -10.36 7.83
CA GLN A 76 9.69 -11.23 8.48
C GLN A 76 9.22 -12.32 7.51
N PRO A 77 8.98 -13.54 7.97
CA PRO A 77 8.38 -14.56 7.11
C PRO A 77 6.98 -14.13 6.64
N VAL A 78 6.64 -14.48 5.43
CA VAL A 78 5.29 -14.23 4.88
C VAL A 78 4.42 -15.43 5.22
N THR A 79 3.91 -15.45 6.45
CA THR A 79 3.08 -16.52 6.99
C THR A 79 1.91 -15.94 7.79
N GLY A 80 0.87 -16.73 8.02
CA GLY A 80 -0.27 -16.33 8.83
C GLY A 80 -0.97 -15.09 8.29
N ILE A 81 -1.13 -14.08 9.15
CA ILE A 81 -1.81 -12.82 8.79
C ILE A 81 -1.10 -12.13 7.62
N SER A 82 0.23 -12.08 7.64
CA SER A 82 1.00 -11.46 6.55
C SER A 82 0.74 -12.14 5.22
N TYR A 83 0.69 -13.45 5.19
CA TYR A 83 0.36 -14.21 3.98
C TYR A 83 -1.04 -13.88 3.48
N ARG A 84 -2.03 -13.91 4.37
CA ARG A 84 -3.42 -13.64 4.00
C ARG A 84 -3.61 -12.22 3.46
N LYS A 85 -2.96 -11.24 4.09
CA LYS A 85 -3.02 -9.83 3.67
C LYS A 85 -2.45 -9.66 2.26
N LEU A 86 -1.24 -10.15 2.05
CA LEU A 86 -0.56 -10.01 0.76
C LEU A 86 -1.27 -10.79 -0.34
N LYS A 87 -1.71 -12.01 -0.03
CA LYS A 87 -2.45 -12.82 -1.01
C LYS A 87 -3.75 -12.14 -1.43
N ALA A 88 -4.53 -11.64 -0.47
CA ALA A 88 -5.78 -10.94 -0.77
C ALA A 88 -5.53 -9.72 -1.66
N ALA A 89 -4.53 -8.91 -1.33
CA ALA A 89 -4.19 -7.73 -2.11
C ALA A 89 -3.74 -8.10 -3.53
N MET A 90 -2.87 -9.09 -3.66
CA MET A 90 -2.38 -9.55 -4.97
C MET A 90 -3.52 -10.14 -5.83
N ASP A 91 -4.36 -10.99 -5.25
CA ASP A 91 -5.49 -11.58 -5.96
C ASP A 91 -6.49 -10.52 -6.42
N GLY A 92 -6.66 -9.45 -5.67
CA GLY A 92 -7.54 -8.33 -6.00
C GLY A 92 -6.88 -7.21 -6.79
N ASN A 93 -5.62 -7.37 -7.19
CA ASN A 93 -4.86 -6.35 -7.93
C ASN A 93 -4.84 -4.99 -7.20
N LEU A 94 -4.68 -5.03 -5.87
CA LEU A 94 -4.64 -3.87 -4.99
C LEU A 94 -3.21 -3.49 -4.67
N ALA A 95 -2.78 -2.29 -5.07
CA ALA A 95 -1.51 -1.71 -4.64
C ALA A 95 -1.64 -1.08 -3.25
N ILE A 96 -0.58 -1.07 -2.49
CA ILE A 96 -0.54 -0.51 -1.13
C ILE A 96 0.71 0.36 -0.98
#